data_5b6d0af05c2a012f93c73d9c0ceb94bc
#
_entry.id   5b6d0af05c2a012f93c73d9c0ceb94bc
#
_cell.length_a   1.000
_cell.length_b   1.000
_cell.length_c   1.000
_cell.angle_alpha   90.00
_cell.angle_beta   90.00
_cell.angle_gamma   90.00
#
_symmetry.space_group_name_H-M   'P 1'
#
loop_
_entity.id
_entity.type
_entity.pdbx_description
1 polymer ?
#
loop_
_entity_poly.entity_id
_entity_poly.type
_entity_poly.pdbx_seq_one_letter_code
_entity_poly.pdbx_strand_id
1 'polypeptide(L)'
;APAGQSTQMIIGATPETDLTLIRTTQHLYKNYDLKRVFYSAYIPLNEDSALPKLDAAVPLLREHRLYQADWLLRFYGFQADELLSESRPNFNEQLDPKCDWAIRHLGQFPVEVQNASYDMLLRIPGVGPKSAKRIVQTRRYAHLDFDILKKLGVVLKRAHYFITCNGRMMYRIPIEESYITKCLT
;
A
#
# COMPACT_ATOMS: atom_id res chain seq x y z
N ALA A 1 -5.36 4.37 29.04
CA ALA A 1 -6.59 5.19 28.95
C ALA A 1 -7.69 4.37 28.27
N PRO A 2 -8.96 4.43 28.72
CA PRO A 2 -10.06 3.66 28.11
C PRO A 2 -10.29 3.97 26.64
N ALA A 3 -9.98 5.20 26.21
CA ALA A 3 -10.11 5.66 24.83
C ALA A 3 -8.95 5.23 23.91
N GLY A 4 -7.88 4.66 24.45
CA GLY A 4 -6.63 4.35 23.76
C GLY A 4 -5.71 5.57 23.62
N GLN A 5 -4.60 5.39 22.92
CA GLN A 5 -3.61 6.42 22.63
C GLN A 5 -3.44 6.63 21.13
N SER A 6 -3.09 7.82 20.73
CA SER A 6 -2.68 8.19 19.38
C SER A 6 -1.49 9.13 19.43
N THR A 7 -0.73 9.22 18.35
CA THR A 7 0.39 10.17 18.21
C THR A 7 0.36 10.80 16.82
N GLN A 8 1.16 11.85 16.65
CA GLN A 8 1.33 12.53 15.37
C GLN A 8 2.82 12.64 15.04
N MET A 9 3.17 12.44 13.78
CA MET A 9 4.51 12.64 13.23
C MET A 9 4.46 13.79 12.22
N ILE A 10 5.38 14.74 12.32
CA ILE A 10 5.51 15.86 11.40
C ILE A 10 6.51 15.47 10.31
N ILE A 11 6.03 15.36 9.07
CA ILE A 11 6.78 14.84 7.95
C ILE A 11 7.56 15.95 7.24
N GLY A 12 8.87 15.76 7.11
CA GLY A 12 9.74 16.69 6.42
C GLY A 12 10.27 17.84 7.29
N ALA A 13 10.00 17.85 8.59
CA ALA A 13 10.65 18.79 9.53
C ALA A 13 12.10 18.38 9.80
N THR A 14 12.39 17.09 9.79
CA THR A 14 13.69 16.46 10.01
C THR A 14 14.03 15.50 8.86
N PRO A 15 15.31 15.09 8.68
CA PRO A 15 15.75 14.32 7.50
C PRO A 15 15.45 12.81 7.57
N GLU A 16 14.55 12.36 8.44
CA GLU A 16 14.20 10.96 8.53
C GLU A 16 13.58 10.41 7.23
N THR A 17 13.84 9.12 6.97
CA THR A 17 13.30 8.41 5.83
C THR A 17 11.89 7.86 6.11
N ASP A 18 11.13 7.56 5.05
CA ASP A 18 9.81 6.91 5.19
C ASP A 18 9.92 5.53 5.85
N LEU A 19 11.02 4.80 5.60
CA LEU A 19 11.30 3.53 6.26
C LEU A 19 11.40 3.70 7.79
N THR A 20 12.10 4.73 8.25
CA THR A 20 12.19 5.03 9.68
C THR A 20 10.82 5.33 10.27
N LEU A 21 10.01 6.15 9.57
CA LEU A 21 8.68 6.53 10.01
C LEU A 21 7.73 5.33 10.09
N ILE A 22 7.69 4.46 9.07
CA ILE A 22 6.78 3.31 9.09
C ILE A 22 7.24 2.18 10.02
N ARG A 23 8.56 1.99 10.22
CA ARG A 23 9.09 1.09 11.25
C ARG A 23 8.70 1.55 12.65
N THR A 24 8.83 2.85 12.92
CA THR A 24 8.39 3.46 14.19
C THR A 24 6.89 3.29 14.38
N THR A 25 6.09 3.56 13.34
CA THR A 25 4.64 3.36 13.36
C THR A 25 4.27 1.92 13.67
N GLN A 26 4.89 0.96 12.99
CA GLN A 26 4.67 -0.46 13.23
C GLN A 26 5.05 -0.88 14.65
N HIS A 27 6.17 -0.36 15.17
CA HIS A 27 6.62 -0.61 16.54
C HIS A 27 5.60 -0.08 17.56
N LEU A 28 5.07 1.13 17.35
CA LEU A 28 4.06 1.73 18.21
C LEU A 28 2.76 0.90 18.23
N TYR A 29 2.32 0.38 17.10
CA TYR A 29 1.15 -0.50 17.04
C TYR A 29 1.37 -1.82 17.73
N LYS A 30 2.55 -2.46 17.53
CA LYS A 30 2.82 -3.80 18.05
C LYS A 30 3.11 -3.81 19.57
N ASN A 31 3.82 -2.80 20.07
CA ASN A 31 4.35 -2.83 21.44
C ASN A 31 3.61 -1.92 22.41
N TYR A 32 2.90 -0.91 21.91
CA TYR A 32 2.20 0.07 22.75
C TYR A 32 0.69 0.13 22.52
N ASP A 33 0.18 -0.77 21.67
CA ASP A 33 -1.25 -0.83 21.33
C ASP A 33 -1.85 0.55 20.96
N LEU A 34 -1.05 1.37 20.24
CA LEU A 34 -1.52 2.67 19.77
C LEU A 34 -2.71 2.48 18.83
N LYS A 35 -3.72 3.31 19.02
CA LYS A 35 -4.93 3.26 18.20
C LYS A 35 -4.70 3.82 16.80
N ARG A 36 -3.89 4.88 16.69
CA ARG A 36 -3.56 5.52 15.42
C ARG A 36 -2.31 6.38 15.51
N VAL A 37 -1.52 6.37 14.43
CA VAL A 37 -0.50 7.36 14.13
C VAL A 37 -1.07 8.30 13.07
N PHE A 38 -0.95 9.61 13.29
CA PHE A 38 -1.27 10.65 12.35
C PHE A 38 0.01 11.17 11.71
N TYR A 39 -0.06 11.54 10.44
CA TYR A 39 1.02 12.18 9.72
C TYR A 39 0.58 13.57 9.28
N SER A 40 1.45 14.55 9.40
CA SER A 40 1.20 15.92 8.93
C SER A 40 2.44 16.43 8.22
N ALA A 41 2.29 16.87 6.98
CA ALA A 41 3.36 17.53 6.26
C ALA A 41 3.78 18.81 7.00
N TYR A 42 5.08 19.01 7.14
CA TYR A 42 5.62 20.23 7.73
C TYR A 42 5.33 21.43 6.82
N ILE A 43 4.80 22.49 7.40
CA ILE A 43 4.58 23.78 6.72
C ILE A 43 5.50 24.82 7.37
N PRO A 44 6.48 25.37 6.62
CA PRO A 44 7.36 26.40 7.16
C PRO A 44 6.56 27.68 7.49
N LEU A 45 6.69 28.18 8.72
CA LEU A 45 6.01 29.40 9.19
C LEU A 45 6.97 30.47 9.65
N ASN A 46 8.19 30.11 10.00
CA ASN A 46 9.23 31.02 10.53
C ASN A 46 10.60 30.54 10.06
N GLU A 47 11.57 31.45 10.09
CA GLU A 47 12.98 31.13 9.84
C GLU A 47 13.60 30.54 11.10
N ASP A 48 14.11 29.32 10.98
CA ASP A 48 14.88 28.62 12.01
C ASP A 48 15.96 27.77 11.31
N SER A 49 17.21 27.89 11.76
CA SER A 49 18.33 27.16 11.18
C SER A 49 18.24 25.64 11.33
N ALA A 50 17.44 25.13 12.27
CA ALA A 50 17.20 23.71 12.51
C ALA A 50 16.04 23.13 11.67
N LEU A 51 15.28 23.99 10.97
CA LEU A 51 14.10 23.64 10.21
C LEU A 51 14.28 23.92 8.71
N PRO A 52 13.47 23.30 7.85
CA PRO A 52 13.46 23.63 6.42
C PRO A 52 13.13 25.12 6.20
N LYS A 53 13.71 25.69 5.15
CA LYS A 53 13.51 27.09 4.76
C LYS A 53 12.05 27.40 4.44
N LEU A 54 11.66 28.67 4.53
CA LEU A 54 10.29 29.14 4.26
C LEU A 54 9.80 28.83 2.82
N ASP A 55 10.70 28.74 1.87
CA ASP A 55 10.42 28.40 0.47
C ASP A 55 10.45 26.89 0.18
N ALA A 56 10.69 26.05 1.19
CA ALA A 56 10.69 24.59 1.02
C ALA A 56 9.28 24.07 0.65
N ALA A 57 9.24 23.18 -0.33
CA ALA A 57 7.98 22.55 -0.76
C ALA A 57 7.38 21.70 0.36
N VAL A 58 6.09 21.88 0.60
CA VAL A 58 5.35 21.09 1.60
C VAL A 58 5.18 19.64 1.10
N PRO A 59 5.64 18.62 1.84
CA PRO A 59 5.69 17.23 1.36
C PRO A 59 4.33 16.51 1.46
N LEU A 60 3.26 17.08 0.87
CA LEU A 60 1.90 16.53 0.93
C LEU A 60 1.79 15.14 0.30
N LEU A 61 2.50 14.89 -0.80
CA LEU A 61 2.47 13.59 -1.45
C LEU A 61 3.13 12.51 -0.58
N ARG A 62 4.23 12.85 0.10
CA ARG A 62 4.89 11.97 1.05
C ARG A 62 3.99 11.63 2.25
N GLU A 63 3.29 12.63 2.81
CA GLU A 63 2.27 12.42 3.84
C GLU A 63 1.20 11.42 3.35
N HIS A 64 0.67 11.65 2.14
CA HIS A 64 -0.34 10.77 1.55
C HIS A 64 0.15 9.33 1.38
N ARG A 65 1.40 9.12 0.92
CA ARG A 65 2.00 7.77 0.79
C ARG A 65 2.16 7.09 2.15
N LEU A 66 2.53 7.82 3.18
CA LEU A 66 2.63 7.30 4.54
C LEU A 66 1.26 6.86 5.08
N TYR A 67 0.19 7.62 4.85
CA TYR A 67 -1.17 7.18 5.20
C TYR A 67 -1.60 5.92 4.43
N GLN A 68 -1.24 5.80 3.15
CA GLN A 68 -1.50 4.58 2.39
C GLN A 68 -0.73 3.39 2.96
N ALA A 69 0.54 3.57 3.34
CA ALA A 69 1.35 2.53 3.98
C ALA A 69 0.82 2.14 5.36
N ASP A 70 0.43 3.10 6.19
CA ASP A 70 -0.24 2.85 7.48
C ASP A 70 -1.45 1.92 7.31
N TRP A 71 -2.27 2.18 6.29
CA TRP A 71 -3.42 1.34 5.97
C TRP A 71 -3.02 -0.09 5.61
N LEU A 72 -1.92 -0.27 4.88
CA LEU A 72 -1.38 -1.58 4.53
C LEU A 72 -0.86 -2.33 5.76
N LEU A 73 -0.16 -1.65 6.68
CA LEU A 73 0.29 -2.24 7.95
C LEU A 73 -0.88 -2.73 8.81
N ARG A 74 -1.93 -1.91 8.94
CA ARG A 74 -3.03 -2.18 9.86
C ARG A 74 -4.04 -3.19 9.36
N PHE A 75 -4.33 -3.22 8.08
CA PHE A 75 -5.48 -3.96 7.53
C PHE A 75 -5.13 -5.01 6.48
N TYR A 76 -3.91 -4.98 5.92
CA TYR A 76 -3.49 -5.88 4.86
C TYR A 76 -2.38 -6.84 5.28
N GLY A 77 -1.90 -6.73 6.52
CA GLY A 77 -0.86 -7.59 7.05
C GLY A 77 0.53 -7.36 6.44
N PHE A 78 0.76 -6.21 5.83
CA PHE A 78 2.11 -5.82 5.40
C PHE A 78 3.00 -5.50 6.59
N GLN A 79 4.30 -5.67 6.42
CA GLN A 79 5.33 -5.22 7.36
C GLN A 79 6.09 -4.03 6.77
N ALA A 80 6.67 -3.19 7.63
CA ALA A 80 7.44 -2.03 7.18
C ALA A 80 8.59 -2.43 6.25
N ASP A 81 9.36 -3.46 6.62
CA ASP A 81 10.49 -3.97 5.85
C ASP A 81 10.09 -4.71 4.56
N GLU A 82 8.81 -5.05 4.40
CA GLU A 82 8.25 -5.58 3.16
C GLU A 82 7.97 -4.44 2.16
N LEU A 83 7.55 -3.28 2.65
CA LEU A 83 7.23 -2.12 1.83
C LEU A 83 8.48 -1.34 1.38
N LEU A 84 9.44 -1.13 2.28
CA LEU A 84 10.65 -0.36 2.05
C LEU A 84 11.89 -1.11 2.57
N SER A 85 13.09 -0.67 2.17
CA SER A 85 14.38 -1.24 2.58
C SER A 85 15.43 -0.13 2.73
N GLU A 86 16.58 -0.45 3.32
CA GLU A 86 17.69 0.49 3.44
C GLU A 86 18.22 1.00 2.09
N SER A 87 18.16 0.16 1.05
CA SER A 87 18.51 0.56 -0.31
C SER A 87 17.42 1.39 -1.00
N ARG A 88 16.20 1.39 -0.46
CA ARG A 88 15.02 2.07 -0.99
C ARG A 88 14.16 2.59 0.15
N PRO A 89 14.65 3.62 0.85
CA PRO A 89 14.08 4.03 2.14
C PRO A 89 12.83 4.93 2.03
N ASN A 90 12.51 5.43 0.83
CA ASN A 90 11.37 6.32 0.61
C ASN A 90 10.38 5.75 -0.39
N PHE A 91 9.09 6.08 -0.22
CA PHE A 91 8.03 5.67 -1.13
C PHE A 91 8.16 6.30 -2.51
N ASN A 92 7.64 5.58 -3.49
CA ASN A 92 7.50 6.08 -4.84
C ASN A 92 6.44 7.20 -4.89
N GLU A 93 6.77 8.32 -5.53
CA GLU A 93 5.82 9.43 -5.68
C GLU A 93 4.73 9.15 -6.71
N GLN A 94 5.05 8.41 -7.77
CA GLN A 94 4.11 8.13 -8.87
C GLN A 94 3.15 6.99 -8.57
N LEU A 95 3.63 5.95 -7.88
CA LEU A 95 2.85 4.75 -7.56
C LEU A 95 2.44 4.74 -6.09
N ASP A 96 1.25 4.21 -5.79
CA ASP A 96 0.91 3.91 -4.41
C ASP A 96 1.75 2.74 -3.86
N PRO A 97 1.97 2.67 -2.53
CA PRO A 97 2.85 1.68 -1.92
C PRO A 97 2.52 0.23 -2.27
N LYS A 98 1.26 -0.11 -2.46
CA LYS A 98 0.83 -1.46 -2.81
C LYS A 98 1.12 -1.81 -4.26
N CYS A 99 0.89 -0.87 -5.18
CA CYS A 99 1.25 -1.04 -6.59
C CYS A 99 2.76 -1.13 -6.76
N ASP A 100 3.53 -0.25 -6.10
CA ASP A 100 4.98 -0.28 -6.12
C ASP A 100 5.54 -1.61 -5.59
N TRP A 101 4.96 -2.13 -4.50
CA TRP A 101 5.32 -3.45 -3.98
C TRP A 101 5.05 -4.56 -4.99
N ALA A 102 3.86 -4.59 -5.58
CA ALA A 102 3.47 -5.63 -6.52
C ALA A 102 4.33 -5.64 -7.79
N ILE A 103 4.69 -4.46 -8.31
CA ILE A 103 5.58 -4.33 -9.47
C ILE A 103 6.98 -4.86 -9.14
N ARG A 104 7.51 -4.57 -7.97
CA ARG A 104 8.81 -5.11 -7.51
C ARG A 104 8.80 -6.62 -7.28
N HIS A 105 7.62 -7.23 -7.17
CA HIS A 105 7.43 -8.66 -6.93
C HIS A 105 6.69 -9.35 -8.09
N LEU A 106 6.90 -8.89 -9.33
CA LEU A 106 6.22 -9.44 -10.52
C LEU A 106 6.42 -10.95 -10.70
N GLY A 107 7.51 -11.52 -10.17
CA GLY A 107 7.71 -12.97 -10.16
C GLY A 107 6.67 -13.77 -9.35
N GLN A 108 5.87 -13.12 -8.50
CA GLN A 108 4.75 -13.72 -7.77
C GLN A 108 3.42 -13.59 -8.53
N PHE A 109 3.40 -12.89 -9.67
CA PHE A 109 2.21 -12.59 -10.44
C PHE A 109 2.30 -13.14 -11.88
N PRO A 110 1.19 -13.40 -12.57
CA PRO A 110 -0.19 -13.23 -12.09
C PRO A 110 -0.63 -14.34 -11.14
N VAL A 111 -1.56 -14.02 -10.26
CA VAL A 111 -2.10 -14.93 -9.25
C VAL A 111 -3.46 -15.46 -9.69
N GLU A 112 -3.66 -16.80 -9.63
CA GLU A 112 -4.97 -17.41 -9.88
C GLU A 112 -5.90 -17.18 -8.68
N VAL A 113 -6.92 -16.35 -8.86
CA VAL A 113 -7.81 -15.91 -7.78
C VAL A 113 -8.63 -17.04 -7.17
N GLN A 114 -8.87 -18.12 -7.94
CA GLN A 114 -9.63 -19.28 -7.45
C GLN A 114 -8.89 -20.01 -6.32
N ASN A 115 -7.53 -20.00 -6.34
CA ASN A 115 -6.71 -20.79 -5.42
C ASN A 115 -5.84 -19.96 -4.48
N ALA A 116 -5.70 -18.64 -4.73
CA ALA A 116 -4.84 -17.77 -3.95
C ALA A 116 -5.19 -17.78 -2.46
N SER A 117 -4.18 -17.72 -1.59
CA SER A 117 -4.41 -17.51 -0.15
C SER A 117 -5.06 -16.14 0.12
N TYR A 118 -5.71 -15.99 1.26
CA TYR A 118 -6.28 -14.69 1.66
C TYR A 118 -5.20 -13.61 1.71
N ASP A 119 -4.02 -13.93 2.25
CA ASP A 119 -2.89 -13.01 2.37
C ASP A 119 -2.34 -12.62 0.99
N MET A 120 -2.26 -13.56 0.04
CA MET A 120 -1.87 -13.26 -1.32
C MET A 120 -2.89 -12.37 -2.05
N LEU A 121 -4.19 -12.60 -1.83
CA LEU A 121 -5.24 -11.71 -2.35
C LEU A 121 -5.07 -10.27 -1.83
N LEU A 122 -4.66 -10.09 -0.58
CA LEU A 122 -4.37 -8.77 -0.01
C LEU A 122 -3.14 -8.09 -0.62
N ARG A 123 -2.23 -8.83 -1.26
CA ARG A 123 -1.07 -8.28 -1.98
C ARG A 123 -1.43 -7.74 -3.37
N ILE A 124 -2.55 -8.18 -3.95
CA ILE A 124 -2.97 -7.78 -5.30
C ILE A 124 -3.47 -6.32 -5.30
N PRO A 125 -2.89 -5.40 -6.11
CA PRO A 125 -3.44 -4.07 -6.32
C PRO A 125 -4.91 -4.13 -6.75
N GLY A 126 -5.75 -3.26 -6.19
CA GLY A 126 -7.18 -3.26 -6.48
C GLY A 126 -8.03 -4.27 -5.70
N VAL A 127 -7.41 -5.14 -4.89
CA VAL A 127 -8.12 -6.05 -3.98
C VAL A 127 -7.98 -5.56 -2.54
N GLY A 128 -9.09 -5.22 -1.90
CA GLY A 128 -9.14 -4.80 -0.51
C GLY A 128 -9.57 -5.94 0.43
N PRO A 129 -9.49 -5.76 1.77
CA PRO A 129 -9.87 -6.79 2.74
C PRO A 129 -11.31 -7.30 2.57
N LYS A 130 -12.24 -6.39 2.29
CA LYS A 130 -13.64 -6.75 2.03
C LYS A 130 -13.77 -7.61 0.76
N SER A 131 -13.11 -7.21 -0.33
CA SER A 131 -13.13 -7.97 -1.59
C SER A 131 -12.43 -9.32 -1.44
N ALA A 132 -11.26 -9.38 -0.80
CA ALA A 132 -10.54 -10.62 -0.54
C ALA A 132 -11.38 -11.61 0.27
N LYS A 133 -12.06 -11.14 1.34
CA LYS A 133 -12.97 -11.98 2.13
C LYS A 133 -14.13 -12.53 1.29
N ARG A 134 -14.74 -11.69 0.45
CA ARG A 134 -15.83 -12.09 -0.45
C ARG A 134 -15.34 -13.10 -1.50
N ILE A 135 -14.16 -12.91 -2.09
CA ILE A 135 -13.52 -13.86 -3.01
C ILE A 135 -13.40 -15.24 -2.35
N VAL A 136 -12.78 -15.30 -1.15
CA VAL A 136 -12.61 -16.57 -0.41
C VAL A 136 -13.92 -17.25 -0.09
N GLN A 137 -14.98 -16.50 0.19
CA GLN A 137 -16.32 -17.03 0.44
C GLN A 137 -16.96 -17.53 -0.84
N THR A 138 -16.99 -16.73 -1.90
CA THR A 138 -17.72 -17.03 -3.16
C THR A 138 -17.11 -18.19 -3.90
N ARG A 139 -15.80 -18.33 -3.96
CA ARG A 139 -15.11 -19.42 -4.69
C ARG A 139 -15.39 -20.83 -4.14
N ARG A 140 -16.00 -20.93 -2.95
CA ARG A 140 -16.45 -22.23 -2.39
C ARG A 140 -17.67 -22.78 -3.13
N TYR A 141 -18.43 -21.91 -3.78
CA TYR A 141 -19.74 -22.25 -4.37
C TYR A 141 -19.81 -21.92 -5.87
N ALA A 142 -18.87 -21.13 -6.39
CA ALA A 142 -18.86 -20.68 -7.78
C ALA A 142 -17.44 -20.57 -8.34
N HIS A 143 -17.28 -20.82 -9.62
CA HIS A 143 -16.07 -20.44 -10.34
C HIS A 143 -16.06 -18.94 -10.57
N LEU A 144 -14.95 -18.30 -10.21
CA LEU A 144 -14.78 -16.86 -10.33
C LEU A 144 -14.42 -16.50 -11.78
N ASP A 145 -15.00 -15.42 -12.25
CA ASP A 145 -14.64 -14.70 -13.46
C ASP A 145 -14.46 -13.21 -13.18
N PHE A 146 -14.06 -12.44 -14.16
CA PHE A 146 -13.81 -11.00 -14.00
C PHE A 146 -15.08 -10.21 -13.66
N ASP A 147 -16.24 -10.62 -14.16
CA ASP A 147 -17.52 -9.96 -13.87
C ASP A 147 -17.95 -10.20 -12.41
N ILE A 148 -17.77 -11.40 -11.93
CA ILE A 148 -17.97 -11.74 -10.51
C ILE A 148 -17.00 -10.95 -9.64
N LEU A 149 -15.70 -10.90 -9.98
CA LEU A 149 -14.71 -10.13 -9.22
C LEU A 149 -15.09 -8.65 -9.13
N LYS A 150 -15.59 -8.06 -10.23
CA LYS A 150 -16.10 -6.67 -10.23
C LYS A 150 -17.27 -6.49 -9.26
N LYS A 151 -18.23 -7.42 -9.26
CA LYS A 151 -19.37 -7.43 -8.31
C LYS A 151 -18.92 -7.61 -6.86
N LEU A 152 -17.85 -8.36 -6.61
CA LEU A 152 -17.26 -8.53 -5.28
C LEU A 152 -16.47 -7.29 -4.81
N GLY A 153 -16.33 -6.27 -5.64
CA GLY A 153 -15.70 -4.98 -5.32
C GLY A 153 -14.19 -4.94 -5.61
N VAL A 154 -13.70 -5.81 -6.51
CA VAL A 154 -12.34 -5.72 -7.02
C VAL A 154 -12.23 -4.56 -8.01
N VAL A 155 -11.22 -3.71 -7.85
CA VAL A 155 -10.90 -2.62 -8.79
C VAL A 155 -10.11 -3.20 -9.96
N LEU A 156 -10.84 -3.74 -10.97
CA LEU A 156 -10.24 -4.44 -12.12
C LEU A 156 -9.24 -3.58 -12.91
N LYS A 157 -9.46 -2.25 -12.98
CA LYS A 157 -8.50 -1.32 -13.61
C LYS A 157 -7.07 -1.46 -13.07
N ARG A 158 -6.92 -1.87 -11.80
CA ARG A 158 -5.62 -2.10 -11.17
C ARG A 158 -5.27 -3.59 -11.10
N ALA A 159 -6.26 -4.44 -10.81
CA ALA A 159 -6.03 -5.86 -10.52
C ALA A 159 -5.70 -6.70 -11.76
N HIS A 160 -6.20 -6.35 -12.95
CA HIS A 160 -6.10 -7.18 -14.15
C HIS A 160 -4.66 -7.46 -14.61
N TYR A 161 -3.68 -6.66 -14.19
CA TYR A 161 -2.25 -6.89 -14.44
C TYR A 161 -1.68 -8.04 -13.59
N PHE A 162 -2.32 -8.34 -12.46
CA PHE A 162 -1.77 -9.17 -11.40
C PHE A 162 -2.56 -10.45 -11.14
N ILE A 163 -3.64 -10.71 -11.88
CA ILE A 163 -4.53 -11.85 -11.63
C ILE A 163 -4.87 -12.64 -12.88
N THR A 164 -5.15 -13.93 -12.65
CA THR A 164 -5.85 -14.79 -13.59
C THR A 164 -7.15 -15.32 -13.01
N CYS A 165 -8.10 -15.59 -13.89
CA CYS A 165 -9.34 -16.32 -13.61
C CYS A 165 -9.40 -17.51 -14.52
N ASN A 166 -9.46 -18.73 -13.97
CA ASN A 166 -9.46 -19.98 -14.72
C ASN A 166 -8.25 -20.08 -15.68
N GLY A 167 -7.06 -19.70 -15.21
CA GLY A 167 -5.81 -19.70 -15.95
C GLY A 167 -5.69 -18.64 -17.05
N ARG A 168 -6.61 -17.68 -17.13
CA ARG A 168 -6.61 -16.65 -18.17
C ARG A 168 -6.52 -15.25 -17.57
N MET A 169 -5.70 -14.40 -18.16
CA MET A 169 -5.70 -12.97 -17.88
C MET A 169 -6.89 -12.28 -18.59
N MET A 170 -7.34 -11.15 -18.05
CA MET A 170 -8.42 -10.35 -18.67
C MET A 170 -8.03 -9.82 -20.05
N TYR A 171 -6.75 -9.45 -20.21
CA TYR A 171 -6.18 -8.96 -21.47
C TYR A 171 -4.83 -9.64 -21.70
N ARG A 172 -4.45 -9.80 -22.96
CA ARG A 172 -3.09 -10.19 -23.34
C ARG A 172 -2.20 -8.95 -23.27
N ILE A 173 -1.50 -8.79 -22.18
CA ILE A 173 -0.60 -7.67 -21.91
C ILE A 173 0.77 -8.18 -21.49
N PRO A 174 1.85 -7.44 -21.75
CA PRO A 174 3.17 -7.75 -21.21
C PRO A 174 3.15 -7.66 -19.69
N ILE A 175 3.72 -8.66 -19.00
CA ILE A 175 3.94 -8.61 -17.54
C ILE A 175 5.35 -8.07 -17.34
N GLU A 176 5.50 -6.78 -17.58
CA GLU A 176 6.77 -6.06 -17.50
C GLU A 176 6.61 -4.82 -16.63
N GLU A 177 7.62 -4.55 -15.81
CA GLU A 177 7.61 -3.42 -14.86
C GLU A 177 7.36 -2.08 -15.57
N SER A 178 8.08 -1.82 -16.66
CA SER A 178 7.98 -0.58 -17.43
C SER A 178 6.58 -0.35 -18.01
N TYR A 179 5.97 -1.42 -18.56
CA TYR A 179 4.63 -1.34 -19.14
C TYR A 179 3.56 -1.10 -18.06
N ILE A 180 3.59 -1.89 -16.99
CA ILE A 180 2.59 -1.81 -15.91
C ILE A 180 2.69 -0.47 -15.19
N THR A 181 3.91 -0.01 -14.90
CA THR A 181 4.14 1.32 -14.29
C THR A 181 3.50 2.41 -15.13
N LYS A 182 3.79 2.46 -16.43
CA LYS A 182 3.22 3.46 -17.36
C LYS A 182 1.68 3.45 -17.39
N CYS A 183 1.06 2.29 -17.19
CA CYS A 183 -0.40 2.16 -17.19
C CYS A 183 -1.06 2.51 -15.85
N LEU A 184 -0.30 2.51 -14.75
CA LEU A 184 -0.81 2.76 -13.40
C LEU A 184 -0.49 4.17 -12.88
N THR A 185 0.43 4.87 -13.51
CA THR A 185 0.74 6.30 -13.27
C THR A 185 -0.14 7.18 -14.16
#